data_959b637ae0d2eb2d57c550876e365f07
#
_entry.id   959b637ae0d2eb2d57c550876e365f07
#
_cell.length_a   1.000
_cell.length_b   1.000
_cell.length_c   1.000
_cell.angle_alpha   90.00
_cell.angle_beta   90.00
_cell.angle_gamma   90.00
#
_symmetry.space_group_name_H-M   'P 1'
#
loop_
_entity.id
_entity.type
_entity.pdbx_description
1 polymer ?
#
loop_
_entity_poly.entity_id
_entity_poly.type
_entity_poly.pdbx_seq_one_letter_code
_entity_poly.pdbx_strand_id
1 'polypeptide(L)'
;MSPPSFHFCRGRKVLANVFGRLRTLALSIVMIAAFALPAMAGPFEDAVGKFANDEFSDTEEAIGTIATSGNPLAFRVISALQDGRLMADPDTKKVYVTEADGKSIDAATGTAVDNVPDSAAAVRLNNKLRRVV
;
A
#
# COMPACT_ATOMS: atom_id res chain seq x y z
N MET A 1 -19.28 73.50 -30.98
CA MET A 1 -19.83 72.14 -31.20
C MET A 1 -18.69 71.16 -31.14
N SER A 2 -18.50 70.53 -29.99
CA SER A 2 -17.44 69.53 -29.78
C SER A 2 -18.01 68.14 -29.92
N PRO A 3 -17.38 67.19 -30.60
CA PRO A 3 -17.86 65.81 -30.69
C PRO A 3 -17.49 65.02 -29.41
N PRO A 4 -18.32 64.05 -28.97
CA PRO A 4 -18.06 63.26 -27.81
C PRO A 4 -17.00 62.19 -28.08
N SER A 5 -16.03 62.09 -27.18
CA SER A 5 -14.99 61.07 -27.17
C SER A 5 -15.59 59.72 -26.71
N PHE A 6 -15.69 58.75 -27.59
CA PHE A 6 -15.99 57.39 -27.23
C PHE A 6 -14.71 56.69 -26.72
N HIS A 7 -14.58 56.51 -25.41
CA HIS A 7 -13.60 55.60 -24.80
C HIS A 7 -14.08 54.16 -24.92
N PHE A 8 -13.70 53.48 -26.00
CA PHE A 8 -13.88 52.04 -26.15
C PHE A 8 -12.53 51.34 -25.88
N CYS A 9 -12.26 51.06 -24.64
CA CYS A 9 -11.12 50.22 -24.24
C CYS A 9 -11.33 49.61 -22.86
N ARG A 10 -12.21 48.61 -22.73
CA ARG A 10 -12.32 47.82 -21.49
C ARG A 10 -12.77 46.39 -21.71
N GLY A 11 -12.22 45.70 -22.71
CA GLY A 11 -12.63 44.34 -23.05
C GLY A 11 -11.50 43.30 -23.20
N ARG A 12 -10.23 43.74 -23.21
CA ARG A 12 -9.13 42.84 -23.61
C ARG A 12 -8.35 42.18 -22.45
N LYS A 13 -8.49 42.68 -21.23
CA LYS A 13 -7.71 42.16 -20.11
C LYS A 13 -8.38 41.00 -19.35
N VAL A 14 -9.67 40.81 -19.48
CA VAL A 14 -10.41 39.78 -18.72
C VAL A 14 -10.23 38.39 -19.37
N LEU A 15 -10.16 38.34 -20.71
CA LEU A 15 -9.98 37.09 -21.47
C LEU A 15 -8.60 36.45 -21.24
N ALA A 16 -7.55 37.25 -21.12
CA ALA A 16 -6.19 36.74 -20.91
C ALA A 16 -6.01 36.03 -19.55
N ASN A 17 -6.71 36.50 -18.51
CA ASN A 17 -6.62 35.90 -17.19
C ASN A 17 -7.42 34.60 -17.05
N VAL A 18 -8.49 34.41 -17.81
CA VAL A 18 -9.28 33.18 -17.81
C VAL A 18 -8.50 32.05 -18.47
N PHE A 19 -7.83 32.33 -19.60
CA PHE A 19 -6.99 31.33 -20.28
C PHE A 19 -5.74 30.96 -19.48
N GLY A 20 -5.15 31.90 -18.73
CA GLY A 20 -4.01 31.64 -17.85
C GLY A 20 -4.39 30.71 -16.67
N ARG A 21 -5.56 30.94 -16.07
CA ARG A 21 -6.06 30.10 -14.96
C ARG A 21 -6.49 28.71 -15.39
N LEU A 22 -7.06 28.55 -16.59
CA LEU A 22 -7.36 27.23 -17.16
C LEU A 22 -6.09 26.42 -17.44
N ARG A 23 -5.03 27.06 -17.94
CA ARG A 23 -3.74 26.38 -18.20
C ARG A 23 -3.07 25.89 -16.92
N THR A 24 -3.08 26.68 -15.85
CA THR A 24 -2.50 26.28 -14.57
C THR A 24 -3.30 25.17 -13.89
N LEU A 25 -4.63 25.19 -13.97
CA LEU A 25 -5.48 24.11 -13.48
C LEU A 25 -5.28 22.79 -14.25
N ALA A 26 -5.15 22.86 -15.58
CA ALA A 26 -4.88 21.67 -16.40
C ALA A 26 -3.50 21.05 -16.10
N LEU A 27 -2.46 21.87 -15.89
CA LEU A 27 -1.14 21.37 -15.51
C LEU A 27 -1.14 20.74 -14.09
N SER A 28 -1.90 21.31 -13.15
CA SER A 28 -2.00 20.75 -11.79
C SER A 28 -2.70 19.38 -11.75
N ILE A 29 -3.73 19.18 -12.59
CA ILE A 29 -4.45 17.91 -12.69
C ILE A 29 -3.55 16.83 -13.31
N VAL A 30 -2.74 17.17 -14.31
CA VAL A 30 -1.79 16.24 -14.94
C VAL A 30 -0.69 15.82 -13.98
N MET A 31 -0.22 16.74 -13.11
CA MET A 31 0.80 16.41 -12.10
C MET A 31 0.27 15.48 -10.99
N ILE A 32 -0.99 15.60 -10.61
CA ILE A 32 -1.61 14.73 -9.60
C ILE A 32 -1.86 13.33 -10.16
N ALA A 33 -2.21 13.21 -11.46
CA ALA A 33 -2.41 11.92 -12.11
C ALA A 33 -1.11 11.11 -12.29
N ALA A 34 0.05 11.75 -12.32
CA ALA A 34 1.35 11.08 -12.47
C ALA A 34 1.83 10.34 -11.19
N PHE A 35 1.22 10.61 -10.01
CA PHE A 35 1.56 9.95 -8.75
C PHE A 35 0.65 8.75 -8.38
N ALA A 36 -0.37 8.47 -9.16
CA ALA A 36 -1.18 7.27 -9.02
C ALA A 36 -0.54 6.10 -9.79
N LEU A 37 0.74 5.79 -9.52
CA LEU A 37 1.29 4.50 -9.88
C LEU A 37 0.57 3.47 -9.00
N PRO A 38 -0.08 2.45 -9.56
CA PRO A 38 -0.51 1.32 -8.76
C PRO A 38 0.73 0.81 -8.04
N ALA A 39 0.69 0.75 -6.72
CA ALA A 39 1.71 0.04 -5.96
C ALA A 39 1.60 -1.41 -6.43
N MET A 40 2.46 -1.80 -7.35
CA MET A 40 2.61 -3.21 -7.72
C MET A 40 3.14 -3.89 -6.46
N ALA A 41 2.35 -4.81 -5.91
CA ALA A 41 2.82 -5.67 -4.84
C ALA A 41 4.16 -6.25 -5.28
N GLY A 42 5.19 -6.09 -4.46
CA GLY A 42 6.51 -6.63 -4.77
C GLY A 42 6.55 -8.12 -4.47
N PRO A 43 7.64 -8.81 -4.86
CA PRO A 43 7.79 -10.24 -4.57
C PRO A 43 7.65 -10.58 -3.08
N PHE A 44 7.99 -9.64 -2.19
CA PHE A 44 7.83 -9.79 -0.75
C PHE A 44 6.36 -9.77 -0.33
N GLU A 45 5.59 -8.80 -0.81
CA GLU A 45 4.16 -8.65 -0.53
C GLU A 45 3.36 -9.84 -1.06
N ASP A 46 3.69 -10.30 -2.27
CA ASP A 46 3.09 -11.49 -2.88
C ASP A 46 3.40 -12.75 -2.06
N ALA A 47 4.64 -12.89 -1.58
CA ALA A 47 5.03 -14.01 -0.73
C ALA A 47 4.30 -13.97 0.62
N VAL A 48 4.17 -12.79 1.25
CA VAL A 48 3.40 -12.63 2.49
C VAL A 48 1.95 -13.06 2.28
N GLY A 49 1.32 -12.67 1.17
CA GLY A 49 -0.05 -13.06 0.83
C GLY A 49 -0.29 -14.59 0.75
N LYS A 50 0.74 -15.37 0.42
CA LYS A 50 0.64 -16.84 0.35
C LYS A 50 0.32 -17.50 1.69
N PHE A 51 0.69 -16.91 2.82
CA PHE A 51 0.32 -17.42 4.13
C PHE A 51 -1.20 -17.50 4.35
N ALA A 52 -1.99 -16.74 3.61
CA ALA A 52 -3.44 -16.74 3.71
C ALA A 52 -4.12 -17.83 2.87
N ASN A 53 -3.36 -18.66 2.16
CA ASN A 53 -3.91 -19.78 1.41
C ASN A 53 -4.11 -21.07 2.27
N ASP A 54 -3.57 -21.08 3.48
CA ASP A 54 -3.58 -22.23 4.43
C ASP A 54 -2.97 -23.53 3.84
N GLU A 55 -2.08 -23.37 2.84
CA GLU A 55 -1.38 -24.47 2.18
C GLU A 55 0.08 -24.53 2.65
N PHE A 56 0.55 -25.70 3.10
CA PHE A 56 1.93 -25.86 3.60
C PHE A 56 2.99 -25.63 2.51
N SER A 57 2.71 -25.97 1.25
CA SER A 57 3.57 -25.70 0.11
C SER A 57 3.77 -24.20 -0.11
N ASP A 58 2.67 -23.45 -0.07
CA ASP A 58 2.68 -21.99 -0.21
C ASP A 58 3.41 -21.31 0.94
N THR A 59 3.21 -21.82 2.16
CA THR A 59 3.95 -21.36 3.35
C THR A 59 5.45 -21.61 3.20
N GLU A 60 5.89 -22.78 2.70
CA GLU A 60 7.30 -23.10 2.47
C GLU A 60 7.92 -22.16 1.42
N GLU A 61 7.24 -21.93 0.32
CA GLU A 61 7.68 -21.03 -0.73
C GLU A 61 7.75 -19.57 -0.22
N ALA A 62 6.73 -19.15 0.52
CA ALA A 62 6.70 -17.82 1.14
C ALA A 62 7.89 -17.58 2.05
N ILE A 63 8.20 -18.53 2.94
CA ILE A 63 9.36 -18.45 3.84
C ILE A 63 10.66 -18.27 3.03
N GLY A 64 10.88 -19.09 2.00
CA GLY A 64 12.06 -19.00 1.14
C GLY A 64 12.20 -17.65 0.43
N THR A 65 11.10 -17.15 -0.13
CA THR A 65 11.06 -15.87 -0.83
C THR A 65 11.29 -14.71 0.14
N ILE A 66 10.62 -14.70 1.29
CA ILE A 66 10.75 -13.66 2.32
C ILE A 66 12.18 -13.62 2.86
N ALA A 67 12.77 -14.77 3.18
CA ALA A 67 14.12 -14.86 3.73
C ALA A 67 15.20 -14.31 2.77
N THR A 68 14.97 -14.42 1.46
CA THR A 68 15.90 -13.94 0.42
C THR A 68 15.56 -12.57 -0.14
N SER A 69 14.43 -11.98 0.25
CA SER A 69 13.92 -10.72 -0.31
C SER A 69 14.78 -9.50 0.03
N GLY A 70 15.55 -9.54 1.13
CA GLY A 70 16.24 -8.36 1.67
C GLY A 70 15.31 -7.27 2.22
N ASN A 71 14.01 -7.55 2.36
CA ASN A 71 13.05 -6.61 2.92
C ASN A 71 13.28 -6.43 4.42
N PRO A 72 13.28 -5.19 4.97
CA PRO A 72 13.46 -4.95 6.40
C PRO A 72 12.40 -5.59 7.30
N LEU A 73 11.21 -5.90 6.76
CA LEU A 73 10.14 -6.59 7.47
C LEU A 73 10.33 -8.12 7.51
N ALA A 74 11.21 -8.69 6.68
CA ALA A 74 11.40 -10.14 6.55
C ALA A 74 11.68 -10.80 7.90
N PHE A 75 12.63 -10.29 8.67
CA PHE A 75 12.96 -10.82 9.98
C PHE A 75 11.75 -10.79 10.94
N ARG A 76 10.99 -9.68 10.94
CA ARG A 76 9.81 -9.51 11.81
C ARG A 76 8.72 -10.53 11.45
N VAL A 77 8.46 -10.74 10.16
CA VAL A 77 7.46 -11.70 9.67
C VAL A 77 7.86 -13.13 10.02
N ILE A 78 9.12 -13.52 9.79
CA ILE A 78 9.61 -14.86 10.10
C ILE A 78 9.59 -15.10 11.61
N SER A 79 10.05 -14.16 12.44
CA SER A 79 9.99 -14.27 13.89
C SER A 79 8.56 -14.41 14.42
N ALA A 80 7.63 -13.62 13.88
CA ALA A 80 6.22 -13.72 14.25
C ALA A 80 5.61 -15.07 13.87
N LEU A 81 6.04 -15.64 12.73
CA LEU A 81 5.64 -16.98 12.29
C LEU A 81 6.15 -18.06 13.27
N GLN A 82 7.41 -17.99 13.68
CA GLN A 82 8.00 -18.91 14.68
C GLN A 82 7.27 -18.86 16.01
N ASP A 83 6.93 -17.65 16.45
CA ASP A 83 6.27 -17.40 17.74
C ASP A 83 4.75 -17.66 17.70
N GLY A 84 4.19 -18.00 16.53
CA GLY A 84 2.74 -18.19 16.35
C GLY A 84 1.94 -16.88 16.45
N ARG A 85 2.58 -15.74 16.21
CA ARG A 85 1.99 -14.40 16.23
C ARG A 85 1.67 -13.84 14.82
N LEU A 86 1.89 -14.64 13.78
CA LEU A 86 1.50 -14.31 12.42
C LEU A 86 0.07 -14.79 12.18
N MET A 87 -0.83 -13.85 11.88
CA MET A 87 -2.25 -14.11 11.64
C MET A 87 -2.54 -13.89 10.16
N ALA A 88 -3.25 -14.81 9.55
CA ALA A 88 -3.67 -14.69 8.14
C ALA A 88 -5.19 -14.72 8.03
N ASP A 89 -5.71 -13.83 7.23
CA ASP A 89 -7.13 -13.74 6.90
C ASP A 89 -7.38 -14.34 5.51
N PRO A 90 -8.06 -15.47 5.42
CA PRO A 90 -8.32 -16.15 4.15
C PRO A 90 -9.26 -15.37 3.23
N ASP A 91 -10.14 -14.54 3.80
CA ASP A 91 -11.15 -13.81 3.05
C ASP A 91 -10.56 -12.60 2.33
N THR A 92 -9.73 -11.82 3.02
CA THR A 92 -9.10 -10.61 2.46
C THR A 92 -7.70 -10.85 1.91
N LYS A 93 -7.12 -12.05 2.11
CA LYS A 93 -5.73 -12.41 1.75
C LYS A 93 -4.69 -11.50 2.41
N LYS A 94 -5.02 -10.91 3.54
CA LYS A 94 -4.12 -10.08 4.34
C LYS A 94 -3.48 -10.88 5.46
N VAL A 95 -2.27 -10.49 5.80
CA VAL A 95 -1.50 -11.11 6.86
C VAL A 95 -1.07 -10.05 7.86
N TYR A 96 -1.18 -10.36 9.14
CA TYR A 96 -0.93 -9.44 10.24
C TYR A 96 0.10 -10.05 11.20
N VAL A 97 0.98 -9.20 11.71
CA VAL A 97 1.88 -9.52 12.80
C VAL A 97 1.33 -8.92 14.08
N THR A 98 1.07 -9.74 15.09
CA THR A 98 0.74 -9.27 16.43
C THR A 98 2.02 -9.12 17.23
N GLU A 99 2.31 -7.90 17.69
CA GLU A 99 3.49 -7.60 18.51
C GLU A 99 3.29 -8.05 19.96
N ALA A 100 4.37 -8.14 20.70
CA ALA A 100 4.32 -8.54 22.10
C ALA A 100 3.58 -7.54 23.00
N ASP A 101 3.45 -6.28 22.57
CA ASP A 101 2.70 -5.22 23.26
C ASP A 101 1.20 -5.23 22.92
N GLY A 102 0.75 -6.20 22.12
CA GLY A 102 -0.64 -6.34 21.69
C GLY A 102 -1.05 -5.51 20.48
N LYS A 103 -0.13 -4.70 19.93
CA LYS A 103 -0.39 -3.99 18.69
C LYS A 103 -0.26 -4.91 17.50
N SER A 104 -0.94 -4.57 16.43
CA SER A 104 -0.88 -5.32 15.18
C SER A 104 -0.43 -4.44 14.03
N ILE A 105 0.33 -5.04 13.12
CA ILE A 105 0.75 -4.41 11.87
C ILE A 105 0.40 -5.31 10.70
N ASP A 106 0.17 -4.71 9.54
CA ASP A 106 0.09 -5.41 8.27
C ASP A 106 1.49 -5.96 7.92
N ALA A 107 1.60 -7.26 7.72
CA ALA A 107 2.87 -7.94 7.51
C ALA A 107 3.55 -7.56 6.18
N ALA A 108 2.77 -7.16 5.18
CA ALA A 108 3.28 -6.78 3.87
C ALA A 108 3.83 -5.36 3.83
N THR A 109 3.16 -4.43 4.51
CA THR A 109 3.47 -2.98 4.45
C THR A 109 4.13 -2.44 5.72
N GLY A 110 4.03 -3.15 6.85
CA GLY A 110 4.46 -2.66 8.16
C GLY A 110 3.57 -1.58 8.77
N THR A 111 2.41 -1.32 8.17
CA THR A 111 1.47 -0.29 8.63
C THR A 111 0.72 -0.77 9.88
N ALA A 112 0.59 0.09 10.88
CA ALA A 112 -0.18 -0.22 12.08
C ALA A 112 -1.66 -0.48 11.73
N VAL A 113 -2.24 -1.47 12.38
CA VAL A 113 -3.64 -1.87 12.22
C VAL A 113 -4.30 -1.86 13.60
N ASP A 114 -5.40 -1.13 13.73
CA ASP A 114 -6.10 -0.98 15.01
C ASP A 114 -6.78 -2.27 15.45
N ASN A 115 -7.33 -3.05 14.51
CA ASN A 115 -7.98 -4.32 14.78
C ASN A 115 -7.64 -5.35 13.71
N VAL A 116 -7.25 -6.54 14.15
CA VAL A 116 -7.15 -7.71 13.28
C VAL A 116 -8.56 -8.29 13.11
N PRO A 117 -9.00 -8.63 11.89
CA PRO A 117 -10.32 -9.24 11.68
C PRO A 117 -10.49 -10.55 12.46
N ASP A 118 -11.70 -10.84 12.92
CA ASP A 118 -12.02 -12.10 13.64
C ASP A 118 -11.88 -13.34 12.73
N SER A 119 -11.90 -13.15 11.40
CA SER A 119 -11.63 -14.18 10.40
C SER A 119 -10.16 -14.58 10.32
N ALA A 120 -9.24 -13.74 10.81
CA ALA A 120 -7.82 -14.03 10.79
C ALA A 120 -7.46 -15.11 11.81
N ALA A 121 -6.72 -16.11 11.37
CA ALA A 121 -6.24 -17.22 12.18
C ALA A 121 -4.71 -17.30 12.16
N ALA A 122 -4.13 -17.88 13.21
CA ALA A 122 -2.68 -18.07 13.26
C ALA A 122 -2.22 -19.02 12.13
N VAL A 123 -1.18 -18.60 11.40
CA VAL A 123 -0.58 -19.41 10.35
C VAL A 123 -0.03 -20.71 10.94
N ARG A 124 -0.45 -21.84 10.36
CA ARG A 124 -0.07 -23.16 10.86
C ARG A 124 1.29 -23.59 10.30
N LEU A 125 2.13 -24.11 11.18
CA LEU A 125 3.41 -24.72 10.85
C LEU A 125 3.37 -26.22 11.12
N ASN A 126 3.78 -27.01 10.14
CA ASN A 126 4.06 -28.44 10.36
C ASN A 126 5.51 -28.64 10.85
N ASN A 127 5.85 -29.87 11.23
CA ASN A 127 7.18 -30.19 11.77
C ASN A 127 8.32 -29.95 10.77
N LYS A 128 8.07 -30.00 9.45
CA LYS A 128 9.05 -29.69 8.43
C LYS A 128 9.34 -28.18 8.42
N LEU A 129 8.28 -27.36 8.39
CA LEU A 129 8.39 -25.91 8.37
C LEU A 129 9.05 -25.35 9.63
N ARG A 130 8.76 -25.93 10.80
CA ARG A 130 9.40 -25.54 12.07
C ARG A 130 10.92 -25.73 12.11
N ARG A 131 11.49 -26.48 11.17
CA ARG A 131 12.94 -26.67 11.05
C ARG A 131 13.58 -25.71 10.06
N VAL A 132 12.78 -25.03 9.23
CA VAL A 132 13.23 -24.13 8.17
C VAL A 132 13.18 -22.67 8.64
N VAL A 133 12.29 -22.34 9.57
CA VAL A 133 12.13 -20.99 10.16
C VAL A 133 13.00 -20.75 11.37
#